data_64f5be06ca9f0fd30fd3348b63b8e33a
#
_entry.id   64f5be06ca9f0fd30fd3348b63b8e33a
#
_cell.length_a   1.000
_cell.length_b   1.000
_cell.length_c   1.000
_cell.angle_alpha   90.00
_cell.angle_beta   90.00
_cell.angle_gamma   90.00
#
_symmetry.space_group_name_H-M   'P 1'
#
loop_
_entity.id
_entity.type
_entity.pdbx_description
1 polymer ?
#
loop_
_entity_poly.entity_id
_entity_poly.type
_entity_poly.pdbx_seq_one_letter_code
_entity_poly.pdbx_strand_id
1 'polypeptide(L)'
;IHATSNQHHHDAMQLFQEYANSLNISLDFQHFDEELNIISSMYGPPDGHLIIVYLADTPIACAAYRKIEEGICEVKRMYVKPSYRKEQIGDKMLSELISKATLNGYQLMRLDTLDSMIPAITLYKKHGFHEIDAYYFNPNKNTVYMEKSLMD
;
A
#
# COMPACT_ATOMS: atom_id res chain seq x y z
N ILE A 1 -12.10 0.42 -6.97
CA ILE A 1 -13.15 1.03 -6.17
C ILE A 1 -12.61 1.49 -4.82
N HIS A 2 -13.06 2.62 -4.37
CA HIS A 2 -12.65 3.16 -3.07
C HIS A 2 -13.40 2.44 -1.96
N ALA A 3 -12.67 1.96 -0.95
CA ALA A 3 -13.26 1.15 0.12
C ALA A 3 -14.01 2.05 1.11
N THR A 4 -15.32 1.84 1.23
CA THR A 4 -16.17 2.64 2.11
C THR A 4 -17.14 1.80 2.94
N SER A 5 -17.32 0.51 2.61
CA SER A 5 -18.30 -0.35 3.29
C SER A 5 -17.61 -1.42 4.12
N ASN A 6 -18.38 -2.05 5.04
CA ASN A 6 -17.87 -3.19 5.81
C ASN A 6 -17.47 -4.36 4.90
N GLN A 7 -18.21 -4.56 3.80
CA GLN A 7 -17.87 -5.62 2.84
C GLN A 7 -16.53 -5.32 2.18
N HIS A 8 -16.29 -4.05 1.79
CA HIS A 8 -15.01 -3.65 1.23
C HIS A 8 -13.86 -3.93 2.21
N HIS A 9 -14.04 -3.60 3.48
CA HIS A 9 -13.02 -3.83 4.49
C HIS A 9 -12.78 -5.32 4.72
N HIS A 10 -13.84 -6.13 4.69
CA HIS A 10 -13.71 -7.58 4.80
C HIS A 10 -12.92 -8.15 3.62
N ASP A 11 -13.21 -7.71 2.42
CA ASP A 11 -12.49 -8.17 1.21
C ASP A 11 -11.02 -7.74 1.26
N ALA A 12 -10.75 -6.54 1.76
CA ALA A 12 -9.39 -6.06 1.94
C ALA A 12 -8.62 -6.93 2.93
N MET A 13 -9.26 -7.35 4.03
CA MET A 13 -8.64 -8.24 5.01
C MET A 13 -8.19 -9.55 4.38
N GLN A 14 -9.02 -10.12 3.50
CA GLN A 14 -8.67 -11.35 2.79
C GLN A 14 -7.44 -11.14 1.91
N LEU A 15 -7.38 -10.03 1.17
CA LEU A 15 -6.23 -9.71 0.34
C LEU A 15 -4.98 -9.45 1.17
N PHE A 16 -5.11 -8.78 2.30
CA PHE A 16 -4.00 -8.53 3.21
C PHE A 16 -3.43 -9.85 3.73
N GLN A 17 -4.30 -10.79 4.07
CA GLN A 17 -3.88 -12.11 4.56
C GLN A 17 -3.15 -12.88 3.47
N GLU A 18 -3.64 -12.84 2.23
CA GLU A 18 -2.96 -13.46 1.09
C GLU A 18 -1.58 -12.84 0.88
N TYR A 19 -1.48 -11.52 1.00
CA TYR A 19 -0.22 -10.82 0.87
C TYR A 19 0.79 -11.28 1.91
N ALA A 20 0.38 -11.32 3.18
CA ALA A 20 1.23 -11.80 4.26
C ALA A 20 1.72 -13.22 4.01
N ASN A 21 0.82 -14.10 3.59
CA ASN A 21 1.15 -15.49 3.30
C ASN A 21 2.13 -15.61 2.12
N SER A 22 1.97 -14.76 1.09
CA SER A 22 2.81 -14.80 -0.10
C SER A 22 4.25 -14.38 0.19
N LEU A 23 4.46 -13.52 1.18
CA LEU A 23 5.79 -13.07 1.56
C LEU A 23 6.52 -14.08 2.44
N ASN A 24 5.77 -15.04 3.02
CA ASN A 24 6.31 -16.06 3.93
C ASN A 24 7.11 -15.43 5.08
N ILE A 25 6.67 -14.26 5.54
CA ILE A 25 7.27 -13.56 6.68
C ILE A 25 6.18 -13.17 7.66
N SER A 26 6.58 -12.95 8.93
CA SER A 26 5.66 -12.47 9.95
C SER A 26 5.51 -10.95 9.80
N LEU A 27 4.28 -10.45 9.92
CA LEU A 27 4.00 -9.02 9.95
C LEU A 27 3.68 -8.55 11.36
N ASP A 28 3.95 -9.36 12.40
CA ASP A 28 3.67 -9.02 13.79
C ASP A 28 4.33 -7.70 14.20
N PHE A 29 5.55 -7.46 13.72
CA PHE A 29 6.26 -6.21 14.03
C PHE A 29 5.57 -4.96 13.44
N GLN A 30 4.63 -5.15 12.51
CA GLN A 30 3.83 -4.06 11.95
C GLN A 30 2.43 -4.00 12.56
N HIS A 31 2.19 -4.75 13.64
CA HIS A 31 0.90 -4.81 14.30
C HIS A 31 -0.22 -5.24 13.37
N PHE A 32 0.06 -6.25 12.55
CA PHE A 32 -0.85 -6.70 11.51
C PHE A 32 -2.23 -7.11 12.04
N ASP A 33 -2.26 -7.84 13.17
CA ASP A 33 -3.53 -8.27 13.77
C ASP A 33 -4.37 -7.07 14.23
N GLU A 34 -3.72 -6.05 14.78
CA GLU A 34 -4.40 -4.82 15.19
C GLU A 34 -4.93 -4.08 13.96
N GLU A 35 -4.15 -4.04 12.88
CA GLU A 35 -4.55 -3.41 11.63
C GLU A 35 -5.82 -4.05 11.07
N LEU A 36 -5.93 -5.38 11.11
CA LEU A 36 -7.13 -6.08 10.63
C LEU A 36 -8.38 -5.65 11.38
N ASN A 37 -8.24 -5.25 12.65
CA ASN A 37 -9.36 -4.82 13.47
C ASN A 37 -9.73 -3.34 13.32
N ILE A 38 -8.80 -2.51 12.80
CA ILE A 38 -8.99 -1.06 12.72
C ILE A 38 -8.77 -0.51 11.30
N ILE A 39 -9.00 -1.35 10.31
CA ILE A 39 -8.74 -1.01 8.91
C ILE A 39 -9.43 0.29 8.49
N SER A 40 -10.68 0.48 8.91
CA SER A 40 -11.45 1.67 8.54
C SER A 40 -10.89 2.95 9.14
N SER A 41 -10.26 2.85 10.32
CA SER A 41 -9.62 4.02 10.95
C SER A 41 -8.26 4.31 10.33
N MET A 42 -7.47 3.27 10.08
CA MET A 42 -6.10 3.43 9.60
C MET A 42 -6.05 3.89 8.14
N TYR A 43 -6.92 3.35 7.29
CA TYR A 43 -6.91 3.64 5.86
C TYR A 43 -8.15 4.38 5.39
N GLY A 44 -8.98 4.85 6.29
CA GLY A 44 -10.18 5.59 5.95
C GLY A 44 -9.99 7.10 6.00
N PRO A 45 -11.00 7.84 5.47
CA PRO A 45 -10.93 9.30 5.52
C PRO A 45 -10.87 9.80 6.97
N PRO A 46 -10.33 11.00 7.20
CA PRO A 46 -9.81 11.91 6.19
C PRO A 46 -8.36 11.65 5.79
N ASP A 47 -7.60 10.92 6.60
CA ASP A 47 -6.14 10.84 6.46
C ASP A 47 -5.66 9.71 5.56
N GLY A 48 -6.39 8.60 5.51
CA GLY A 48 -6.01 7.42 4.74
C GLY A 48 -6.88 7.18 3.53
N HIS A 49 -6.52 6.16 2.77
CA HIS A 49 -7.29 5.76 1.58
C HIS A 49 -7.00 4.30 1.28
N LEU A 50 -8.04 3.58 0.87
CA LEU A 50 -7.93 2.16 0.52
C LEU A 50 -8.65 1.93 -0.80
N ILE A 51 -7.96 1.29 -1.73
CA ILE A 51 -8.48 0.91 -3.04
C ILE A 51 -8.58 -0.60 -3.11
N ILE A 52 -9.69 -1.10 -3.63
CA ILE A 52 -9.85 -2.53 -3.94
C ILE A 52 -10.27 -2.62 -5.40
N VAL A 53 -9.64 -3.54 -6.13
CA VAL A 53 -10.00 -3.81 -7.52
C VAL A 53 -10.75 -5.12 -7.57
N TYR A 54 -11.90 -5.11 -8.22
CA TYR A 54 -12.77 -6.27 -8.39
C TYR A 54 -12.81 -6.70 -9.85
N LEU A 55 -12.84 -8.01 -10.07
CA LEU A 55 -13.23 -8.59 -11.35
C LEU A 55 -14.55 -9.31 -11.10
N ALA A 56 -15.64 -8.79 -11.68
CA ALA A 56 -16.99 -9.16 -11.27
C ALA A 56 -17.12 -8.93 -9.75
N ASP A 57 -17.44 -9.93 -8.96
CA ASP A 57 -17.59 -9.78 -7.51
C ASP A 57 -16.36 -10.27 -6.71
N THR A 58 -15.26 -10.60 -7.42
CA THR A 58 -14.07 -11.15 -6.78
C THR A 58 -13.03 -10.08 -6.58
N PRO A 59 -12.56 -9.83 -5.33
CA PRO A 59 -11.46 -8.89 -5.10
C PRO A 59 -10.15 -9.50 -5.61
N ILE A 60 -9.42 -8.78 -6.45
CA ILE A 60 -8.20 -9.27 -7.08
C ILE A 60 -6.96 -8.46 -6.73
N ALA A 61 -7.13 -7.26 -6.20
CA ALA A 61 -6.00 -6.39 -5.87
C ALA A 61 -6.42 -5.35 -4.84
N CYS A 62 -5.44 -4.84 -4.10
CA CYS A 62 -5.66 -3.75 -3.16
C CYS A 62 -4.41 -2.90 -3.02
N ALA A 63 -4.59 -1.68 -2.56
CA ALA A 63 -3.51 -0.77 -2.21
C ALA A 63 -4.07 0.30 -1.28
N ALA A 64 -3.23 0.77 -0.37
CA ALA A 64 -3.66 1.76 0.62
C ALA A 64 -2.54 2.74 0.93
N TYR A 65 -2.91 3.88 1.48
CA TYR A 65 -1.94 4.72 2.19
C TYR A 65 -2.53 5.15 3.52
N ARG A 66 -1.65 5.45 4.46
CA ARG A 66 -2.00 5.98 5.77
C ARG A 66 -1.14 7.20 6.09
N LYS A 67 -1.64 8.04 6.99
CA LYS A 67 -0.83 9.15 7.50
C LYS A 67 0.21 8.60 8.48
N ILE A 68 1.46 9.03 8.35
CA ILE A 68 2.50 8.70 9.31
C ILE A 68 2.95 9.93 10.12
N GLU A 69 2.89 11.11 9.53
CA GLU A 69 3.06 12.38 10.23
C GLU A 69 2.51 13.51 9.35
N GLU A 70 2.53 14.73 9.84
CA GLU A 70 1.95 15.86 9.10
C GLU A 70 2.62 16.01 7.73
N GLY A 71 1.81 16.00 6.69
CA GLY A 71 2.29 16.13 5.31
C GLY A 71 2.89 14.88 4.70
N ILE A 72 2.98 13.77 5.43
CA ILE A 72 3.61 12.53 4.95
C ILE A 72 2.69 11.34 5.10
N CYS A 73 2.47 10.63 3.99
CA CYS A 73 1.72 9.38 4.00
C CYS A 73 2.61 8.21 3.57
N GLU A 74 2.12 7.01 3.82
CA GLU A 74 2.86 5.79 3.54
C GLU A 74 1.99 4.81 2.78
N VAL A 75 2.49 4.32 1.64
CA VAL A 75 1.83 3.26 0.88
C VAL A 75 1.98 1.95 1.65
N LYS A 76 0.87 1.25 1.83
CA LYS A 76 0.82 -0.03 2.53
C LYS A 76 -0.07 -1.00 1.77
N ARG A 77 0.22 -2.28 1.95
CA ARG A 77 -0.67 -3.36 1.52
C ARG A 77 -0.99 -3.32 0.02
N MET A 78 0.00 -2.93 -0.81
CA MET A 78 -0.16 -3.03 -2.26
C MET A 78 0.03 -4.48 -2.68
N TYR A 79 -1.02 -5.08 -3.23
CA TYR A 79 -1.02 -6.48 -3.59
C TYR A 79 -1.92 -6.71 -4.80
N VAL A 80 -1.43 -7.49 -5.75
CA VAL A 80 -2.20 -7.96 -6.90
C VAL A 80 -2.09 -9.47 -6.90
N LYS A 81 -3.23 -10.17 -7.00
CA LYS A 81 -3.21 -11.64 -7.07
C LYS A 81 -2.34 -12.08 -8.25
N PRO A 82 -1.56 -13.17 -8.10
CA PRO A 82 -0.60 -13.59 -9.13
C PRO A 82 -1.15 -13.71 -10.54
N SER A 83 -2.40 -14.20 -10.68
CA SER A 83 -3.03 -14.40 -11.98
C SER A 83 -3.30 -13.10 -12.74
N TYR A 84 -3.25 -11.95 -12.07
CA TYR A 84 -3.61 -10.65 -12.64
C TYR A 84 -2.45 -9.67 -12.72
N ARG A 85 -1.22 -10.09 -12.40
CA ARG A 85 -0.08 -9.17 -12.27
C ARG A 85 0.40 -8.56 -13.58
N LYS A 86 0.03 -9.12 -14.71
CA LYS A 86 0.48 -8.62 -16.02
C LYS A 86 -0.50 -7.63 -16.67
N GLU A 87 -1.53 -7.20 -15.95
CA GLU A 87 -2.58 -6.35 -16.51
C GLU A 87 -2.45 -4.88 -16.10
N GLN A 88 -1.28 -4.48 -15.58
CA GLN A 88 -0.98 -3.10 -15.18
C GLN A 88 -1.89 -2.57 -14.06
N ILE A 89 -2.47 -3.46 -13.27
CA ILE A 89 -3.35 -3.08 -12.16
C ILE A 89 -2.59 -2.30 -11.09
N GLY A 90 -1.38 -2.76 -10.75
CA GLY A 90 -0.53 -2.06 -9.77
C GLY A 90 -0.20 -0.65 -10.20
N ASP A 91 0.09 -0.47 -11.48
CA ASP A 91 0.39 0.84 -12.06
C ASP A 91 -0.80 1.80 -11.88
N LYS A 92 -1.99 1.34 -12.20
CA LYS A 92 -3.21 2.15 -12.06
C LYS A 92 -3.53 2.47 -10.61
N MET A 93 -3.40 1.48 -9.70
CA MET A 93 -3.63 1.71 -8.28
C MET A 93 -2.67 2.74 -7.72
N LEU A 94 -1.38 2.62 -8.04
CA LEU A 94 -0.39 3.55 -7.54
C LEU A 94 -0.64 4.97 -8.04
N SER A 95 -1.01 5.11 -9.32
CA SER A 95 -1.39 6.41 -9.88
C SER A 95 -2.56 7.04 -9.11
N GLU A 96 -3.57 6.24 -8.77
CA GLU A 96 -4.72 6.74 -8.01
C GLU A 96 -4.35 7.13 -6.58
N LEU A 97 -3.50 6.35 -5.92
CA LEU A 97 -3.03 6.69 -4.58
C LEU A 97 -2.27 8.01 -4.59
N ILE A 98 -1.38 8.18 -5.57
CA ILE A 98 -0.61 9.43 -5.71
C ILE A 98 -1.54 10.62 -5.92
N SER A 99 -2.51 10.48 -6.84
CA SER A 99 -3.47 11.54 -7.11
C SER A 99 -4.28 11.91 -5.88
N LYS A 100 -4.78 10.91 -5.16
CA LYS A 100 -5.61 11.12 -3.97
C LYS A 100 -4.81 11.77 -2.85
N ALA A 101 -3.60 11.30 -2.61
CA ALA A 101 -2.73 11.87 -1.57
C ALA A 101 -2.39 13.32 -1.89
N THR A 102 -2.11 13.62 -3.15
CA THR A 102 -1.83 14.99 -3.59
C THR A 102 -3.03 15.90 -3.35
N LEU A 103 -4.22 15.43 -3.70
CA LEU A 103 -5.46 16.19 -3.45
C LEU A 103 -5.71 16.42 -1.98
N ASN A 104 -5.31 15.48 -1.13
CA ASN A 104 -5.48 15.60 0.32
C ASN A 104 -4.40 16.44 1.00
N GLY A 105 -3.48 17.02 0.23
CA GLY A 105 -2.48 17.95 0.76
C GLY A 105 -1.20 17.32 1.26
N TYR A 106 -0.99 16.03 1.04
CA TYR A 106 0.29 15.41 1.40
C TYR A 106 1.41 15.94 0.52
N GLN A 107 2.58 16.08 1.11
CA GLN A 107 3.78 16.59 0.44
C GLN A 107 4.73 15.48 0.04
N LEU A 108 4.76 14.41 0.84
CA LEU A 108 5.64 13.26 0.62
C LEU A 108 4.85 11.97 0.75
N MET A 109 5.21 10.99 -0.07
CA MET A 109 4.69 9.63 0.01
C MET A 109 5.87 8.68 0.16
N ARG A 110 5.83 7.86 1.20
CA ARG A 110 6.88 6.89 1.51
C ARG A 110 6.34 5.47 1.39
N LEU A 111 7.24 4.52 1.28
CA LEU A 111 6.92 3.10 1.32
C LEU A 111 8.14 2.31 1.73
N ASP A 112 7.91 1.06 2.11
CA ASP A 112 8.98 0.09 2.24
C ASP A 112 8.60 -1.17 1.48
N THR A 113 9.61 -1.88 0.98
CA THR A 113 9.43 -3.13 0.25
C THR A 113 10.67 -4.01 0.47
N LEU A 114 10.61 -5.24 0.01
CA LEU A 114 11.76 -6.14 0.08
C LEU A 114 12.62 -5.97 -1.16
N ASP A 115 13.95 -6.08 -1.00
CA ASP A 115 14.89 -5.94 -2.12
C ASP A 115 14.70 -7.00 -3.20
N SER A 116 14.07 -8.12 -2.87
CA SER A 116 13.76 -9.19 -3.82
C SER A 116 12.54 -8.88 -4.69
N MET A 117 11.74 -7.88 -4.33
CA MET A 117 10.53 -7.54 -5.07
C MET A 117 10.84 -6.59 -6.22
N ILE A 118 11.56 -7.11 -7.21
CA ILE A 118 12.06 -6.31 -8.34
C ILE A 118 10.95 -5.67 -9.17
N PRO A 119 9.85 -6.37 -9.52
CA PRO A 119 8.77 -5.71 -10.27
C PRO A 119 8.15 -4.54 -9.52
N ALA A 120 7.99 -4.66 -8.20
CA ALA A 120 7.43 -3.58 -7.38
C ALA A 120 8.37 -2.38 -7.34
N ILE A 121 9.66 -2.62 -7.11
CA ILE A 121 10.67 -1.55 -7.08
C ILE A 121 10.72 -0.83 -8.42
N THR A 122 10.68 -1.57 -9.52
CA THR A 122 10.66 -0.99 -10.87
C THR A 122 9.45 -0.08 -11.05
N LEU A 123 8.28 -0.54 -10.59
CA LEU A 123 7.04 0.23 -10.65
C LEU A 123 7.16 1.52 -9.86
N TYR A 124 7.68 1.45 -8.64
CA TYR A 124 7.84 2.63 -7.79
C TYR A 124 8.79 3.65 -8.43
N LYS A 125 9.92 3.19 -8.98
CA LYS A 125 10.86 4.08 -9.67
C LYS A 125 10.22 4.73 -10.89
N LYS A 126 9.39 4.00 -11.63
CA LYS A 126 8.65 4.53 -12.78
C LYS A 126 7.77 5.72 -12.37
N HIS A 127 7.21 5.67 -11.16
CA HIS A 127 6.35 6.73 -10.65
C HIS A 127 7.12 7.83 -9.91
N GLY A 128 8.43 7.80 -9.92
CA GLY A 128 9.25 8.87 -9.35
C GLY A 128 9.72 8.65 -7.92
N PHE A 129 9.51 7.45 -7.37
CA PHE A 129 10.06 7.12 -6.06
C PHE A 129 11.55 6.89 -6.17
N HIS A 130 12.28 7.29 -5.13
CA HIS A 130 13.72 7.04 -5.02
C HIS A 130 14.04 6.45 -3.65
N GLU A 131 15.13 5.72 -3.56
CA GLU A 131 15.53 5.07 -2.32
C GLU A 131 15.99 6.10 -1.28
N ILE A 132 15.57 5.89 -0.03
CA ILE A 132 15.97 6.72 1.12
C ILE A 132 16.44 5.83 2.26
N ASP A 133 16.98 6.44 3.32
CA ASP A 133 17.33 5.72 4.54
C ASP A 133 16.08 5.29 5.29
N ALA A 134 16.24 4.30 6.19
CA ALA A 134 15.13 3.80 7.00
C ALA A 134 14.53 4.94 7.84
N TYR A 135 13.20 5.01 7.85
CA TYR A 135 12.48 6.00 8.66
C TYR A 135 11.74 5.36 9.85
N TYR A 136 11.89 4.04 10.00
CA TYR A 136 11.43 3.33 11.20
C TYR A 136 12.25 2.05 11.34
N PHE A 137 12.22 1.45 12.54
CA PHE A 137 12.92 0.19 12.78
C PHE A 137 12.17 -0.97 12.10
N ASN A 138 12.88 -1.75 11.31
CA ASN A 138 12.36 -2.95 10.68
C ASN A 138 13.37 -4.08 10.91
N PRO A 139 12.97 -5.20 11.54
CA PRO A 139 13.89 -6.31 11.79
C PRO A 139 14.34 -7.02 10.52
N ASN A 140 13.65 -6.82 9.41
CA ASN A 140 14.01 -7.43 8.13
C ASN A 140 15.11 -6.59 7.46
N LYS A 141 16.31 -7.16 7.38
CA LYS A 141 17.48 -6.46 6.84
C LYS A 141 17.43 -6.23 5.34
N ASN A 142 16.53 -6.93 4.63
CA ASN A 142 16.41 -6.82 3.19
C ASN A 142 15.37 -5.77 2.76
N THR A 143 15.00 -4.88 3.67
CA THR A 143 14.01 -3.85 3.40
C THR A 143 14.62 -2.67 2.68
N VAL A 144 13.93 -2.21 1.64
CA VAL A 144 14.25 -1.00 0.88
C VAL A 144 13.19 0.06 1.22
N TYR A 145 13.62 1.26 1.53
CA TYR A 145 12.74 2.39 1.85
C TYR A 145 12.77 3.38 0.69
N MET A 146 11.62 3.87 0.30
CA MET A 146 11.52 4.78 -0.85
C MET A 146 10.58 5.95 -0.55
N GLU A 147 10.78 7.03 -1.27
CA GLU A 147 10.01 8.27 -1.07
C GLU A 147 9.80 8.97 -2.41
N LYS A 148 8.65 9.61 -2.53
CA LYS A 148 8.32 10.46 -3.67
C LYS A 148 7.81 11.80 -3.18
N SER A 149 8.29 12.90 -3.79
CA SER A 149 7.70 14.21 -3.58
C SER A 149 6.38 14.31 -4.35
N LEU A 150 5.34 14.77 -3.66
CA LEU A 150 4.03 15.03 -4.27
C LEU A 150 3.89 16.50 -4.67
N MET A 151 4.90 17.29 -4.40
CA MET A 151 4.97 18.71 -4.79
C MET A 151 5.69 18.84 -6.12
N ASP A 152 5.26 19.75 -6.94
CA ASP A 152 5.91 20.04 -8.23
C ASP A 152 7.23 20.77 -8.06
#